data_e5e063ebf3fb97ad19c6c080a56be628
#
_entry.id   e5e063ebf3fb97ad19c6c080a56be628
#
_cell.length_a   1.000
_cell.length_b   1.000
_cell.length_c   1.000
_cell.angle_alpha   90.00
_cell.angle_beta   90.00
_cell.angle_gamma   90.00
#
_symmetry.space_group_name_H-M   'P 1'
#
loop_
_entity.id
_entity.type
_entity.pdbx_description
1 polymer ?
#
loop_
_entity_poly.entity_id
_entity_poly.type
_entity_poly.pdbx_seq_one_letter_code
_entity_poly.pdbx_strand_id
1 'polypeptide(L)'
;MSWGGGMQILSELYPDSNIYGLDWDVSLLRIDPKNWSNMTIFEADQRDPTIIDKLPMLDFVTEDCSHQMPDSIATFEILEPKLNPGAVYVIEDVYPQFWDAYCADGRFDMYDVTHVKDRADDRLAVYTKPE
;
A
#
# COMPACT_ATOMS: atom_id res chain seq x y z
N MET A 1 -3.07 -2.02 -7.52
CA MET A 1 -3.31 -3.40 -6.95
C MET A 1 -3.59 -4.34 -8.11
N SER A 2 -2.70 -5.29 -8.39
CA SER A 2 -2.94 -6.15 -9.52
C SER A 2 -4.00 -7.22 -9.19
N TRP A 3 -5.24 -7.03 -9.65
CA TRP A 3 -6.27 -8.07 -9.77
C TRP A 3 -6.84 -8.62 -8.44
N GLY A 4 -6.50 -8.02 -7.29
CA GLY A 4 -7.02 -8.37 -5.95
C GLY A 4 -6.37 -9.58 -5.27
N GLY A 5 -5.38 -10.24 -5.89
CA GLY A 5 -4.75 -11.44 -5.31
C GLY A 5 -4.07 -11.22 -3.96
N GLY A 6 -3.41 -10.07 -3.79
CA GLY A 6 -2.81 -9.69 -2.50
C GLY A 6 -3.85 -9.55 -1.38
N MET A 7 -4.99 -8.94 -1.67
CA MET A 7 -6.10 -8.81 -0.71
C MET A 7 -6.70 -10.15 -0.33
N GLN A 8 -6.86 -11.06 -1.29
CA GLN A 8 -7.33 -12.42 -1.01
C GLN A 8 -6.40 -13.12 -0.02
N ILE A 9 -5.08 -13.08 -0.29
CA ILE A 9 -4.07 -13.70 0.59
C ILE A 9 -4.15 -13.08 2.00
N LEU A 10 -4.21 -11.75 2.11
CA LEU A 10 -4.31 -11.09 3.41
C LEU A 10 -5.60 -11.48 4.15
N SER A 11 -6.75 -11.55 3.47
CA SER A 11 -8.01 -11.94 4.08
C SER A 11 -8.01 -13.38 4.59
N GLU A 12 -7.33 -14.29 3.88
CA GLU A 12 -7.21 -15.70 4.27
C GLU A 12 -6.20 -15.91 5.43
N LEU A 13 -5.08 -15.17 5.40
CA LEU A 13 -4.05 -15.27 6.45
C LEU A 13 -4.46 -14.56 7.75
N TYR A 14 -5.27 -13.51 7.66
CA TYR A 14 -5.68 -12.68 8.81
C TYR A 14 -7.21 -12.57 8.88
N PRO A 15 -7.91 -13.69 9.16
CA PRO A 15 -9.38 -13.73 9.13
C PRO A 15 -10.06 -12.82 10.18
N ASP A 16 -9.34 -12.49 11.26
CA ASP A 16 -9.82 -11.61 12.33
C ASP A 16 -9.49 -10.12 12.08
N SER A 17 -8.80 -9.79 10.98
CA SER A 17 -8.46 -8.43 10.60
C SER A 17 -9.42 -7.89 9.54
N ASN A 18 -9.68 -6.58 9.57
CA ASN A 18 -10.41 -5.92 8.48
C ASN A 18 -9.44 -5.51 7.37
N ILE A 19 -9.69 -5.96 6.16
CA ILE A 19 -8.88 -5.71 4.98
C ILE A 19 -9.58 -4.67 4.10
N TYR A 20 -8.90 -3.57 3.83
CA TYR A 20 -9.40 -2.48 2.98
C TYR A 20 -8.56 -2.42 1.71
N GLY A 21 -9.20 -2.44 0.56
CA GLY A 21 -8.56 -2.27 -0.74
C GLY A 21 -9.03 -1.01 -1.42
N LEU A 22 -8.13 -0.41 -2.17
CA LEU A 22 -8.41 0.75 -2.98
C LEU A 22 -7.80 0.55 -4.36
N ASP A 23 -8.60 0.77 -5.37
CA ASP A 23 -8.16 0.77 -6.76
C ASP A 23 -8.95 1.84 -7.54
N TRP A 24 -8.33 2.44 -8.55
CA TRP A 24 -8.97 3.43 -9.41
C TRP A 24 -9.96 2.80 -10.41
N ASP A 25 -9.82 1.49 -10.66
CA ASP A 25 -10.70 0.71 -11.54
C ASP A 25 -10.95 -0.69 -10.96
N VAL A 26 -12.02 -0.81 -10.18
CA VAL A 26 -12.41 -2.09 -9.56
C VAL A 26 -12.98 -3.09 -10.56
N SER A 27 -13.29 -2.69 -11.80
CA SER A 27 -13.76 -3.61 -12.84
C SER A 27 -12.69 -4.61 -13.28
N LEU A 28 -11.42 -4.32 -13.00
CA LEU A 28 -10.27 -5.19 -13.29
C LEU A 28 -10.04 -6.26 -12.23
N LEU A 29 -10.74 -6.23 -11.11
CA LEU A 29 -10.60 -7.23 -10.05
C LEU A 29 -11.01 -8.61 -10.56
N ARG A 30 -10.18 -9.61 -10.26
CA ARG A 30 -10.45 -11.03 -10.58
C ARG A 30 -11.02 -11.81 -9.40
N ILE A 31 -11.28 -11.13 -8.29
CA ILE A 31 -11.91 -11.69 -7.10
C ILE A 31 -13.29 -11.06 -6.92
N ASP A 32 -14.22 -11.80 -6.32
CA ASP A 32 -15.47 -11.22 -5.83
C ASP A 32 -15.31 -10.93 -4.32
N PRO A 33 -15.25 -9.64 -3.91
CA PRO A 33 -15.05 -9.28 -2.50
C PRO A 33 -16.08 -9.89 -1.55
N LYS A 34 -17.28 -10.22 -2.05
CA LYS A 34 -18.35 -10.82 -1.27
C LYS A 34 -18.01 -12.20 -0.71
N ASN A 35 -16.97 -12.85 -1.25
CA ASN A 35 -16.51 -14.14 -0.75
C ASN A 35 -15.74 -14.03 0.58
N TRP A 36 -15.37 -12.82 1.00
CA TRP A 36 -14.64 -12.56 2.24
C TRP A 36 -15.36 -11.53 3.11
N SER A 37 -15.85 -11.96 4.26
CA SER A 37 -16.60 -11.09 5.19
C SER A 37 -15.76 -9.97 5.82
N ASN A 38 -14.44 -10.10 5.80
CA ASN A 38 -13.48 -9.15 6.35
C ASN A 38 -12.85 -8.22 5.29
N MET A 39 -13.34 -8.23 4.04
CA MET A 39 -12.80 -7.43 2.93
C MET A 39 -13.77 -6.33 2.52
N THR A 40 -13.24 -5.12 2.37
CA THR A 40 -13.96 -3.96 1.81
C THR A 40 -13.12 -3.32 0.73
N ILE A 41 -13.70 -3.07 -0.44
CA ILE A 41 -13.01 -2.44 -1.58
C ILE A 41 -13.67 -1.12 -1.92
N PHE A 42 -12.83 -0.09 -2.14
CA PHE A 42 -13.24 1.24 -2.60
C PHE A 42 -12.69 1.50 -4.01
N GLU A 43 -13.53 2.05 -4.89
CA GLU A 43 -13.08 2.63 -6.15
C GLU A 43 -12.78 4.11 -5.91
N ALA A 44 -11.50 4.48 -6.01
CA ALA A 44 -11.05 5.85 -5.84
C ALA A 44 -9.61 6.05 -6.36
N ASP A 45 -9.25 7.28 -6.68
CA ASP A 45 -7.86 7.67 -6.92
C ASP A 45 -7.09 7.65 -5.58
N GLN A 46 -5.90 7.06 -5.55
CA GLN A 46 -5.04 6.99 -4.36
C GLN A 46 -4.71 8.38 -3.77
N ARG A 47 -4.76 9.44 -4.60
CA ARG A 47 -4.48 10.84 -4.21
C ARG A 47 -5.72 11.59 -3.77
N ASP A 48 -6.89 10.94 -3.70
CA ASP A 48 -8.12 11.57 -3.21
C ASP A 48 -8.08 11.68 -1.68
N PRO A 49 -7.96 12.90 -1.11
CA PRO A 49 -7.87 13.06 0.33
C PRO A 49 -9.15 12.66 1.07
N THR A 50 -10.28 12.52 0.38
CA THR A 50 -11.55 12.10 1.02
C THR A 50 -11.57 10.62 1.37
N ILE A 51 -10.60 9.83 0.87
CA ILE A 51 -10.43 8.42 1.24
C ILE A 51 -10.25 8.25 2.74
N ILE A 52 -9.54 9.18 3.38
CA ILE A 52 -9.25 9.13 4.82
C ILE A 52 -10.53 9.05 5.67
N ASP A 53 -11.62 9.66 5.20
CA ASP A 53 -12.89 9.66 5.93
C ASP A 53 -13.59 8.28 5.91
N LYS A 54 -13.23 7.43 4.95
CA LYS A 54 -13.78 6.09 4.77
C LYS A 54 -13.00 5.00 5.51
N LEU A 55 -11.80 5.32 5.99
CA LEU A 55 -10.90 4.36 6.62
C LEU A 55 -10.85 4.52 8.14
N PRO A 56 -10.77 3.40 8.88
CA PRO A 56 -10.44 3.44 10.30
C PRO A 56 -8.97 3.82 10.53
N MET A 57 -8.49 3.70 11.76
CA MET A 57 -7.06 3.65 12.03
C MET A 57 -6.48 2.35 11.47
N LEU A 58 -5.25 2.41 10.96
CA LEU A 58 -4.59 1.34 10.21
C LEU A 58 -3.33 0.87 10.94
N ASP A 59 -3.10 -0.44 10.95
CA ASP A 59 -1.90 -1.07 11.52
C ASP A 59 -0.87 -1.43 10.44
N PHE A 60 -1.33 -1.62 9.21
CA PHE A 60 -0.48 -1.97 8.08
C PHE A 60 -1.06 -1.41 6.78
N VAL A 61 -0.20 -0.85 5.95
CA VAL A 61 -0.54 -0.40 4.59
C VAL A 61 0.51 -0.92 3.62
N THR A 62 0.07 -1.44 2.48
CA THR A 62 0.92 -1.68 1.31
C THR A 62 0.39 -0.88 0.13
N GLU A 63 1.27 -0.14 -0.52
CA GLU A 63 0.98 0.69 -1.70
C GLU A 63 1.70 0.09 -2.91
N ASP A 64 0.92 -0.40 -3.86
CA ASP A 64 1.34 -1.01 -5.13
C ASP A 64 0.50 -0.38 -6.25
N CYS A 65 0.64 0.93 -6.46
CA CYS A 65 -0.24 1.71 -7.34
C CYS A 65 0.48 2.17 -8.61
N SER A 66 0.76 3.49 -8.73
CA SER A 66 1.31 4.06 -9.97
C SER A 66 2.82 3.88 -10.13
N HIS A 67 3.53 3.50 -9.07
CA HIS A 67 4.99 3.43 -8.96
C HIS A 67 5.71 4.76 -9.27
N GLN A 68 4.96 5.86 -9.24
CA GLN A 68 5.52 7.21 -9.38
C GLN A 68 5.68 7.83 -8.00
N MET A 69 6.92 8.18 -7.64
CA MET A 69 7.22 8.72 -6.31
C MET A 69 6.31 9.89 -5.88
N PRO A 70 5.98 10.88 -6.75
CA PRO A 70 5.07 11.97 -6.34
C PRO A 70 3.69 11.48 -5.93
N ASP A 71 3.16 10.45 -6.60
CA ASP A 71 1.85 9.87 -6.28
C ASP A 71 1.92 9.08 -4.98
N SER A 72 2.96 8.26 -4.81
CA SER A 72 3.17 7.46 -3.60
C SER A 72 3.38 8.34 -2.37
N ILE A 73 4.14 9.43 -2.48
CA ILE A 73 4.31 10.39 -1.39
C ILE A 73 2.99 11.10 -1.06
N ALA A 74 2.21 11.50 -2.06
CA ALA A 74 0.89 12.11 -1.82
C ALA A 74 -0.06 11.14 -1.10
N THR A 75 -0.08 9.87 -1.50
CA THR A 75 -0.87 8.81 -0.85
C THR A 75 -0.42 8.60 0.60
N PHE A 76 0.90 8.52 0.81
CA PHE A 76 1.47 8.39 2.15
C PHE A 76 1.05 9.56 3.06
N GLU A 77 1.15 10.80 2.59
CA GLU A 77 0.78 12.00 3.36
C GLU A 77 -0.71 12.05 3.69
N ILE A 78 -1.57 11.51 2.83
CA ILE A 78 -3.01 11.35 3.08
C ILE A 78 -3.25 10.29 4.17
N LEU A 79 -2.55 9.16 4.14
CA LEU A 79 -2.82 8.01 5.02
C LEU A 79 -2.02 8.03 6.32
N GLU A 80 -0.88 8.72 6.37
CA GLU A 80 -0.01 8.77 7.56
C GLU A 80 -0.76 9.18 8.84
N PRO A 81 -1.69 10.16 8.83
CA PRO A 81 -2.48 10.50 10.02
C PRO A 81 -3.40 9.39 10.51
N LYS A 82 -3.71 8.40 9.68
CA LYS A 82 -4.53 7.21 10.03
C LYS A 82 -3.71 6.02 10.52
N LEU A 83 -2.40 6.12 10.54
CA LEU A 83 -1.57 5.03 11.06
C LEU A 83 -1.59 5.03 12.59
N ASN A 84 -1.83 3.87 13.18
CA ASN A 84 -1.63 3.64 14.62
C ASN A 84 -0.14 3.77 14.97
N PRO A 85 0.23 4.13 16.22
CA PRO A 85 1.60 4.02 16.70
C PRO A 85 2.15 2.61 16.44
N GLY A 86 3.36 2.50 15.89
CA GLY A 86 3.98 1.23 15.50
C GLY A 86 3.48 0.64 14.18
N ALA A 87 2.50 1.26 13.51
CA ALA A 87 2.01 0.80 12.21
C ALA A 87 3.10 0.89 11.13
N VAL A 88 3.02 0.00 10.15
CA VAL A 88 3.97 -0.09 9.03
C VAL A 88 3.30 0.29 7.73
N TYR A 89 3.95 1.16 6.95
CA TYR A 89 3.56 1.54 5.60
C TYR A 89 4.65 1.11 4.60
N VAL A 90 4.28 0.34 3.59
CA VAL A 90 5.20 -0.19 2.59
C VAL A 90 4.81 0.35 1.21
N ILE A 91 5.75 0.98 0.52
CA ILE A 91 5.64 1.31 -0.90
C ILE A 91 6.39 0.22 -1.67
N GLU A 92 5.68 -0.49 -2.55
CA GLU A 92 6.22 -1.58 -3.34
C GLU A 92 6.75 -1.09 -4.70
N ASP A 93 7.59 -1.89 -5.32
CA ASP A 93 8.11 -1.72 -6.68
C ASP A 93 8.71 -0.32 -6.93
N VAL A 94 9.59 0.13 -6.00
CA VAL A 94 10.29 1.41 -6.15
C VAL A 94 11.26 1.34 -7.33
N TYR A 95 10.99 2.14 -8.36
CA TYR A 95 11.84 2.19 -9.54
C TYR A 95 13.24 2.73 -9.24
N PRO A 96 14.29 2.24 -9.93
CA PRO A 96 15.67 2.64 -9.70
C PRO A 96 15.91 4.16 -9.73
N GLN A 97 15.21 4.89 -10.60
CA GLN A 97 15.34 6.34 -10.72
C GLN A 97 14.85 7.12 -9.50
N PHE A 98 14.02 6.52 -8.65
CA PHE A 98 13.48 7.16 -7.44
C PHE A 98 14.23 6.76 -6.16
N TRP A 99 15.13 5.78 -6.24
CA TRP A 99 15.85 5.25 -5.08
C TRP A 99 16.55 6.34 -4.26
N ASP A 100 17.38 7.14 -4.92
CA ASP A 100 18.14 8.19 -4.23
C ASP A 100 17.21 9.28 -3.63
N ALA A 101 16.09 9.55 -4.28
CA ALA A 101 15.13 10.52 -3.78
C ALA A 101 14.43 10.02 -2.51
N TYR A 102 14.05 8.74 -2.44
CA TYR A 102 13.52 8.14 -1.21
C TYR A 102 14.56 8.09 -0.09
N CYS A 103 15.82 7.75 -0.41
CA CYS A 103 16.91 7.81 0.56
C CYS A 103 17.10 9.23 1.12
N ALA A 104 16.99 10.25 0.27
CA ALA A 104 17.14 11.66 0.66
C ALA A 104 15.94 12.18 1.46
N ASP A 105 14.76 11.63 1.28
CA ASP A 105 13.56 11.97 2.05
C ASP A 105 13.75 11.66 3.54
N GLY A 106 14.43 10.55 3.86
CA GLY A 106 14.84 10.19 5.22
C GLY A 106 13.70 9.69 6.12
N ARG A 107 12.46 9.65 5.64
CA ARG A 107 11.32 9.06 6.37
C ARG A 107 11.26 7.54 6.21
N PHE A 108 11.83 7.01 5.13
CA PHE A 108 11.70 5.61 4.73
C PHE A 108 13.00 4.85 4.91
N ASP A 109 12.89 3.64 5.44
CA ASP A 109 13.94 2.63 5.37
C ASP A 109 13.86 1.93 4.01
N MET A 110 14.98 1.87 3.28
CA MET A 110 15.02 1.35 1.91
C MET A 110 15.54 -0.08 1.86
N TYR A 111 14.82 -0.97 1.17
CA TYR A 111 15.18 -2.37 1.01
C TYR A 111 15.29 -2.75 -0.45
N ASP A 112 16.46 -3.24 -0.86
CA ASP A 112 16.71 -3.81 -2.18
C ASP A 112 16.54 -5.34 -2.12
N VAL A 113 15.46 -5.85 -2.70
CA VAL A 113 15.15 -7.27 -2.78
C VAL A 113 15.20 -7.79 -4.21
N THR A 114 15.83 -7.06 -5.12
CA THR A 114 15.96 -7.40 -6.55
C THR A 114 16.59 -8.78 -6.77
N HIS A 115 17.44 -9.24 -5.83
CA HIS A 115 18.09 -10.55 -5.88
C HIS A 115 17.10 -11.74 -5.69
N VAL A 116 15.88 -11.48 -5.22
CA VAL A 116 14.90 -12.54 -4.95
C VAL A 116 14.21 -13.01 -6.24
N LYS A 117 13.83 -12.05 -7.10
CA LYS A 117 13.11 -12.34 -8.35
C LYS A 117 13.84 -11.89 -9.61
N ASP A 118 15.04 -11.32 -9.47
CA ASP A 118 15.83 -10.73 -10.55
C ASP A 118 15.07 -9.65 -11.35
N ARG A 119 14.31 -8.81 -10.63
CA ARG A 119 13.56 -7.69 -11.20
C ARG A 119 14.14 -6.36 -10.69
N ALA A 120 14.32 -5.40 -11.60
CA ALA A 120 14.94 -4.12 -11.29
C ALA A 120 14.11 -3.21 -10.36
N ASP A 121 12.82 -3.45 -10.29
CA ASP A 121 11.85 -2.73 -9.49
C ASP A 121 11.48 -3.43 -8.16
N ASP A 122 12.02 -4.63 -7.88
CA ASP A 122 11.84 -5.31 -6.59
C ASP A 122 12.59 -4.55 -5.47
N ARG A 123 12.11 -3.36 -5.12
CA ARG A 123 12.61 -2.49 -4.04
C ARG A 123 11.46 -1.94 -3.24
N LEU A 124 11.69 -1.79 -1.94
CA LEU A 124 10.68 -1.33 -1.00
C LEU A 124 11.14 -0.04 -0.30
N ALA A 125 10.20 0.88 -0.08
CA ALA A 125 10.37 1.98 0.86
C ALA A 125 9.40 1.74 2.03
N VAL A 126 9.94 1.63 3.25
CA VAL A 126 9.19 1.23 4.43
C VAL A 126 9.23 2.36 5.46
N TYR A 127 8.06 2.78 5.90
CA TYR A 127 7.90 3.71 7.01
C TYR A 127 7.29 2.98 8.21
N THR A 128 7.84 3.24 9.40
CA THR A 128 7.24 2.80 10.66
C THR A 128 6.82 4.01 11.46
N LYS A 129 5.53 4.08 11.80
CA LYS A 129 4.97 5.16 12.62
C LYS A 129 5.62 5.12 14.00
N PRO A 130 6.20 6.21 14.51
CA PRO A 130 6.72 6.27 15.88
C PRO A 130 5.66 5.91 16.93
N GLU A 131 6.14 5.33 18.05
CA GLU A 131 5.33 4.98 19.21
C GLU A 131 4.69 6.23 19.88
#